data_bfe7a2fdad7de4b6d488c517c8016393
#
_entry.id   bfe7a2fdad7de4b6d488c517c8016393
#
_cell.length_a   1.000
_cell.length_b   1.000
_cell.length_c   1.000
_cell.angle_alpha   90.00
_cell.angle_beta   90.00
_cell.angle_gamma   90.00
#
_symmetry.space_group_name_H-M   'P 1'
#
loop_
_entity.id
_entity.type
_entity.pdbx_description
1 polymer ?
#
loop_
_entity_poly.entity_id
_entity_poly.type
_entity_poly.pdbx_seq_one_letter_code
_entity_poly.pdbx_strand_id
1 'polypeptide(L)'
;MHRPHLPHALALSIAFALALAAPASHAERSGAAPAAQEAVQDESRRLNAWFDEKFAEELRFSPIALTVLGRKELYDQLDDVSDEAAERQLAWRRATVEEMESRFDYDALDEEARLSWDLWKQQYELAAVRHRFRRNAYVFNQMQGVQSFLPTFLINFHKVESEADFQAYLSRLAALRKGFGTLLERARRNAEDGYRMPRFAYEGVLAEARAVVSGAPFDEGPDSALWADLQAKADGLAKAGTIDAARAETLKSQAREALLAHVAPAYRELIAWAEADLVNAQENPAGVGSTQPEGAEYYRAMLRLHTSTDLDPAQIHRIGLEEVERIHREMHAVMERVGFEGSLQDFFAYIASDPKFRFPDTDEGRQAYI
;
A
#
# COMPACT_ATOMS: atom_id res chain seq x y z
N MET A 1 -27.18 -12.02 2.69
CA MET A 1 -26.19 -11.33 3.53
C MET A 1 -24.83 -11.47 2.83
N HIS A 2 -24.49 -10.52 1.98
CA HIS A 2 -23.20 -10.49 1.28
C HIS A 2 -22.19 -9.82 2.20
N ARG A 3 -21.21 -10.59 2.68
CA ARG A 3 -20.00 -10.02 3.27
C ARG A 3 -19.07 -9.63 2.12
N PRO A 4 -18.53 -8.42 2.08
CA PRO A 4 -17.55 -8.04 1.07
C PRO A 4 -16.25 -8.80 1.33
N HIS A 5 -15.70 -9.37 0.26
CA HIS A 5 -14.36 -9.92 0.23
C HIS A 5 -13.36 -8.80 0.56
N LEU A 6 -12.55 -9.00 1.60
CA LEU A 6 -11.38 -8.18 1.85
C LEU A 6 -10.42 -8.29 0.67
N PRO A 7 -10.04 -7.20 0.03
CA PRO A 7 -8.92 -7.23 -0.90
C PRO A 7 -7.63 -7.35 -0.09
N HIS A 8 -6.90 -8.43 -0.33
CA HIS A 8 -5.52 -8.59 0.11
C HIS A 8 -4.65 -7.62 -0.67
N ALA A 9 -3.75 -6.99 0.04
CA ALA A 9 -2.58 -6.24 -0.40
C ALA A 9 -2.63 -4.73 -0.16
N LEU A 10 -2.45 -4.34 1.09
CA LEU A 10 -1.68 -3.15 1.39
C LEU A 10 -0.20 -3.56 1.30
N ALA A 11 0.38 -3.42 0.13
CA ALA A 11 1.82 -3.41 0.01
C ALA A 11 2.34 -2.01 0.40
N LEU A 12 2.10 -1.63 1.67
CA LEU A 12 3.01 -0.70 2.32
C LEU A 12 4.31 -1.50 2.48
N SER A 13 5.39 -1.05 1.88
CA SER A 13 6.72 -1.56 2.15
C SER A 13 7.14 -1.12 3.55
N ILE A 14 6.49 -1.70 4.56
CA ILE A 14 6.98 -1.72 5.93
C ILE A 14 7.93 -2.91 5.95
N ALA A 15 9.22 -2.65 6.01
CA ALA A 15 10.21 -3.66 6.33
C ALA A 15 9.90 -4.16 7.75
N PHE A 16 9.11 -5.23 7.85
CA PHE A 16 8.93 -5.97 9.08
C PHE A 16 10.23 -6.75 9.31
N ALA A 17 11.02 -6.34 10.27
CA ALA A 17 12.01 -7.20 10.88
C ALA A 17 11.26 -8.30 11.65
N LEU A 18 10.91 -9.40 10.98
CA LEU A 18 10.48 -10.63 11.64
C LEU A 18 11.75 -11.31 12.15
N ALA A 19 11.98 -11.19 13.44
CA ALA A 19 12.91 -12.07 14.14
C ALA A 19 12.33 -13.50 14.12
N LEU A 20 12.68 -14.29 13.10
CA LEU A 20 12.50 -15.73 13.09
C LEU A 20 13.67 -16.33 13.89
N ALA A 21 13.39 -16.72 15.13
CA ALA A 21 14.31 -17.56 15.89
C ALA A 21 14.43 -18.93 15.20
N ALA A 22 15.48 -19.10 14.40
CA ALA A 22 15.90 -20.39 13.90
C ALA A 22 16.73 -21.11 14.99
N PRO A 23 16.61 -22.44 15.15
CA PRO A 23 17.43 -23.17 16.10
C PRO A 23 18.89 -23.15 15.65
N ALA A 24 19.78 -22.76 16.55
CA ALA A 24 21.22 -22.71 16.34
C ALA A 24 21.77 -24.11 15.99
N SER A 25 22.18 -24.30 14.74
CA SER A 25 23.11 -25.37 14.39
C SER A 25 24.52 -24.92 14.82
N HIS A 26 25.10 -25.61 15.78
CA HIS A 26 26.47 -25.41 16.19
C HIS A 26 27.41 -25.89 15.05
N ALA A 27 27.85 -24.96 14.21
CA ALA A 27 29.06 -25.11 13.45
C ALA A 27 30.18 -24.45 14.27
N GLU A 28 31.21 -25.20 14.59
CA GLU A 28 32.41 -24.71 15.28
C GLU A 28 33.00 -23.53 14.50
N ARG A 29 32.86 -22.33 15.02
CA ARG A 29 33.50 -21.11 14.51
C ARG A 29 34.82 -20.92 15.25
N SER A 30 35.88 -20.80 14.46
CA SER A 30 37.23 -20.38 14.82
C SER A 30 37.19 -19.20 15.81
N GLY A 31 37.91 -19.37 16.96
CA GLY A 31 37.83 -18.46 18.09
C GLY A 31 38.41 -17.07 17.84
N ALA A 32 37.56 -16.11 17.59
CA ALA A 32 37.86 -14.71 17.84
C ALA A 32 37.95 -14.48 19.36
N ALA A 33 38.93 -13.70 19.83
CA ALA A 33 39.09 -13.42 21.26
C ALA A 33 37.78 -12.80 21.82
N PRO A 34 37.35 -13.14 23.04
CA PRO A 34 36.07 -12.65 23.61
C PRO A 34 35.88 -11.12 23.52
N ALA A 35 36.96 -10.35 23.65
CA ALA A 35 36.93 -8.88 23.54
C ALA A 35 36.59 -8.39 22.11
N ALA A 36 37.05 -9.09 21.05
CA ALA A 36 36.75 -8.72 19.66
C ALA A 36 35.27 -9.03 19.35
N GLN A 37 34.74 -10.13 19.87
CA GLN A 37 33.33 -10.48 19.69
C GLN A 37 32.41 -9.53 20.45
N GLU A 38 32.81 -9.07 21.63
CA GLU A 38 32.08 -8.07 22.41
C GLU A 38 32.05 -6.71 21.70
N ALA A 39 33.16 -6.28 21.08
CA ALA A 39 33.23 -5.04 20.30
C ALA A 39 32.29 -5.08 19.08
N VAL A 40 32.22 -6.20 18.35
CA VAL A 40 31.30 -6.40 17.21
C VAL A 40 29.85 -6.31 17.67
N GLN A 41 29.50 -6.93 18.80
CA GLN A 41 28.16 -6.84 19.38
C GLN A 41 27.81 -5.43 19.83
N ASP A 42 28.78 -4.66 20.37
CA ASP A 42 28.58 -3.28 20.77
C ASP A 42 28.30 -2.37 19.57
N GLU A 43 29.08 -2.48 18.51
CA GLU A 43 28.88 -1.68 17.30
C GLU A 43 27.53 -2.01 16.62
N SER A 44 27.20 -3.29 16.52
CA SER A 44 25.91 -3.74 15.98
C SER A 44 24.72 -3.23 16.81
N ARG A 45 24.81 -3.25 18.14
CA ARG A 45 23.77 -2.66 19.03
C ARG A 45 23.62 -1.16 18.84
N ARG A 46 24.74 -0.43 18.68
CA ARG A 46 24.73 1.02 18.42
C ARG A 46 24.04 1.35 17.11
N LEU A 47 24.32 0.59 16.05
CA LEU A 47 23.69 0.74 14.75
C LEU A 47 22.18 0.45 14.83
N ASN A 48 21.78 -0.64 15.47
CA ASN A 48 20.37 -0.99 15.62
C ASN A 48 19.59 0.08 16.40
N ALA A 49 20.16 0.62 17.48
CA ALA A 49 19.54 1.73 18.21
C ALA A 49 19.39 2.99 17.33
N TRP A 50 20.37 3.26 16.47
CA TRP A 50 20.28 4.36 15.50
C TRP A 50 19.18 4.11 14.44
N PHE A 51 19.01 2.87 13.97
CA PHE A 51 17.88 2.55 13.07
C PHE A 51 16.52 2.79 13.74
N ASP A 52 16.36 2.43 15.02
CA ASP A 52 15.13 2.68 15.77
C ASP A 52 14.84 4.19 15.85
N GLU A 53 15.86 5.02 16.11
CA GLU A 53 15.72 6.48 16.10
C GLU A 53 15.31 7.01 14.71
N LYS A 54 16.00 6.56 13.65
CA LYS A 54 15.69 6.97 12.28
C LYS A 54 14.32 6.50 11.81
N PHE A 55 13.88 5.32 12.18
CA PHE A 55 12.53 4.84 11.93
C PHE A 55 11.47 5.73 12.61
N ALA A 56 11.71 6.13 13.85
CA ALA A 56 10.82 7.06 14.56
C ALA A 56 10.79 8.47 13.90
N GLU A 57 11.92 8.94 13.35
CA GLU A 57 11.97 10.18 12.56
C GLU A 57 11.18 10.02 11.25
N GLU A 58 11.39 8.92 10.52
CA GLU A 58 10.72 8.64 9.25
C GLU A 58 9.21 8.60 9.38
N LEU A 59 8.69 7.96 10.43
CA LEU A 59 7.26 7.87 10.70
C LEU A 59 6.57 9.25 10.81
N ARG A 60 7.30 10.31 11.18
CA ARG A 60 6.74 11.67 11.24
C ARG A 60 6.42 12.27 9.87
N PHE A 61 6.99 11.73 8.79
CA PHE A 61 6.61 12.10 7.43
C PHE A 61 5.27 11.51 7.00
N SER A 62 4.78 10.47 7.71
CA SER A 62 3.52 9.80 7.37
C SER A 62 2.59 9.65 8.58
N PRO A 63 1.74 10.64 8.87
CA PRO A 63 0.65 10.53 9.84
C PRO A 63 -0.26 9.32 9.59
N ILE A 64 -0.41 8.91 8.33
CA ILE A 64 -1.14 7.69 7.94
C ILE A 64 -0.44 6.45 8.47
N ALA A 65 0.88 6.31 8.29
CA ALA A 65 1.65 5.17 8.80
C ALA A 65 1.61 5.10 10.34
N LEU A 66 1.74 6.24 11.03
CA LEU A 66 1.57 6.30 12.49
C LEU A 66 0.22 5.72 12.92
N THR A 67 -0.85 6.12 12.25
CA THR A 67 -2.21 5.63 12.56
C THR A 67 -2.35 4.11 12.29
N VAL A 68 -1.81 3.61 11.19
CA VAL A 68 -1.83 2.16 10.86
C VAL A 68 -1.09 1.34 11.91
N LEU A 69 0.00 1.88 12.48
CA LEU A 69 0.73 1.29 13.61
C LEU A 69 0.02 1.45 14.97
N GLY A 70 -1.17 2.07 15.01
CA GLY A 70 -1.93 2.31 16.24
C GLY A 70 -1.43 3.48 17.07
N ARG A 71 -0.54 4.31 16.53
CA ARG A 71 0.00 5.52 17.18
C ARG A 71 -0.89 6.71 16.89
N LYS A 72 -1.10 7.57 17.88
CA LYS A 72 -2.00 8.74 17.78
C LYS A 72 -1.25 10.09 17.63
N GLU A 73 0.06 10.07 17.41
CA GLU A 73 0.80 11.28 17.05
C GLU A 73 0.36 11.76 15.66
N LEU A 74 0.18 13.06 15.48
CA LEU A 74 -0.29 13.67 14.24
C LEU A 74 -1.64 13.09 13.75
N TYR A 75 -2.52 12.71 14.70
CA TYR A 75 -3.73 11.95 14.42
C TYR A 75 -4.77 12.75 13.63
N ASP A 76 -4.64 14.07 13.64
CA ASP A 76 -5.46 15.04 12.91
C ASP A 76 -4.94 15.36 11.51
N GLN A 77 -3.81 14.78 11.09
CA GLN A 77 -3.12 15.08 9.84
C GLN A 77 -3.18 13.91 8.85
N LEU A 78 -3.05 14.22 7.57
CA LEU A 78 -2.75 13.31 6.47
C LEU A 78 -1.32 13.55 5.98
N ASP A 79 -0.80 12.62 5.20
CA ASP A 79 0.52 12.76 4.58
C ASP A 79 0.56 13.98 3.64
N ASP A 80 1.67 14.71 3.68
CA ASP A 80 1.92 15.80 2.74
C ASP A 80 2.29 15.21 1.37
N VAL A 81 1.37 15.36 0.42
CA VAL A 81 1.50 14.80 -0.94
C VAL A 81 2.15 15.77 -1.93
N SER A 82 2.75 16.87 -1.47
CA SER A 82 3.43 17.83 -2.33
C SER A 82 4.74 17.29 -2.92
N ASP A 83 5.20 17.88 -4.03
CA ASP A 83 6.50 17.54 -4.62
C ASP A 83 7.64 17.93 -3.66
N GLU A 84 7.49 19.05 -2.96
CA GLU A 84 8.43 19.52 -1.95
C GLU A 84 8.55 18.55 -0.76
N ALA A 85 7.45 17.91 -0.34
CA ALA A 85 7.50 16.89 0.70
C ALA A 85 8.26 15.64 0.23
N ALA A 86 8.03 15.22 -1.02
CA ALA A 86 8.75 14.08 -1.60
C ALA A 86 10.27 14.38 -1.71
N GLU A 87 10.66 15.60 -2.09
CA GLU A 87 12.05 16.03 -2.14
C GLU A 87 12.69 16.06 -0.75
N ARG A 88 11.98 16.60 0.26
CA ARG A 88 12.46 16.60 1.66
C ARG A 88 12.68 15.18 2.18
N GLN A 89 11.76 14.26 1.91
CA GLN A 89 11.89 12.86 2.33
C GLN A 89 13.08 12.17 1.66
N LEU A 90 13.28 12.38 0.35
CA LEU A 90 14.43 11.83 -0.35
C LEU A 90 15.75 12.41 0.17
N ALA A 91 15.80 13.72 0.41
CA ALA A 91 16.97 14.37 0.99
C ALA A 91 17.30 13.85 2.40
N TRP A 92 16.25 13.64 3.23
CA TRP A 92 16.42 13.03 4.55
C TRP A 92 16.99 11.61 4.46
N ARG A 93 16.44 10.74 3.58
CA ARG A 93 16.97 9.39 3.39
C ARG A 93 18.42 9.39 2.95
N ARG A 94 18.80 10.28 2.04
CA ARG A 94 20.19 10.46 1.61
C ARG A 94 21.09 10.85 2.79
N ALA A 95 20.68 11.85 3.56
CA ALA A 95 21.43 12.33 4.71
C ALA A 95 21.62 11.24 5.77
N THR A 96 20.61 10.37 5.99
CA THR A 96 20.75 9.25 6.93
C THR A 96 21.73 8.19 6.45
N VAL A 97 21.81 7.92 5.14
CA VAL A 97 22.85 7.01 4.61
C VAL A 97 24.25 7.61 4.83
N GLU A 98 24.44 8.90 4.50
CA GLU A 98 25.71 9.61 4.71
C GLU A 98 26.09 9.65 6.22
N GLU A 99 25.12 9.86 7.11
CA GLU A 99 25.30 9.80 8.57
C GLU A 99 25.73 8.40 9.01
N MET A 100 25.05 7.35 8.56
CA MET A 100 25.35 5.97 8.89
C MET A 100 26.79 5.59 8.49
N GLU A 101 27.16 5.90 7.25
CA GLU A 101 28.52 5.63 6.72
C GLU A 101 29.63 6.38 7.46
N SER A 102 29.31 7.55 8.03
CA SER A 102 30.29 8.34 8.79
C SER A 102 30.43 7.94 10.26
N ARG A 103 29.39 7.33 10.85
CA ARG A 103 29.29 7.05 12.30
C ARG A 103 29.65 5.63 12.70
N PHE A 104 29.50 4.68 11.79
CA PHE A 104 29.65 3.26 12.08
C PHE A 104 30.67 2.61 11.15
N ASP A 105 31.34 1.57 11.66
CA ASP A 105 32.30 0.79 10.89
C ASP A 105 31.64 -0.50 10.40
N TYR A 106 31.39 -0.60 9.10
CA TYR A 106 30.76 -1.77 8.47
C TYR A 106 31.51 -3.07 8.77
N ASP A 107 32.86 -3.05 8.78
CA ASP A 107 33.67 -4.24 9.01
C ASP A 107 33.60 -4.72 10.47
N ALA A 108 33.25 -3.83 11.39
CA ALA A 108 33.05 -4.13 12.81
C ALA A 108 31.63 -4.62 13.15
N LEU A 109 30.72 -4.74 12.17
CA LEU A 109 29.35 -5.22 12.37
C LEU A 109 29.27 -6.75 12.28
N ASP A 110 28.30 -7.34 12.96
CA ASP A 110 27.88 -8.73 12.72
C ASP A 110 27.10 -8.89 11.40
N GLU A 111 26.83 -10.10 11.01
CA GLU A 111 26.18 -10.42 9.72
C GLU A 111 24.77 -9.81 9.60
N GLU A 112 24.00 -9.81 10.69
CA GLU A 112 22.63 -9.29 10.74
C GLU A 112 22.61 -7.75 10.63
N ALA A 113 23.52 -7.10 11.34
CA ALA A 113 23.66 -5.66 11.28
C ALA A 113 24.19 -5.17 9.91
N ARG A 114 25.10 -5.94 9.26
CA ARG A 114 25.51 -5.67 7.87
C ARG A 114 24.36 -5.78 6.89
N LEU A 115 23.54 -6.82 7.03
CA LEU A 115 22.33 -6.95 6.20
C LEU A 115 21.39 -5.75 6.39
N SER A 116 21.17 -5.31 7.61
CA SER A 116 20.35 -4.13 7.92
C SER A 116 20.92 -2.86 7.32
N TRP A 117 22.26 -2.70 7.36
CA TRP A 117 22.97 -1.59 6.71
C TRP A 117 22.77 -1.58 5.19
N ASP A 118 22.95 -2.72 4.54
CA ASP A 118 22.81 -2.84 3.09
C ASP A 118 21.36 -2.57 2.66
N LEU A 119 20.37 -3.06 3.44
CA LEU A 119 18.96 -2.79 3.21
C LEU A 119 18.61 -1.31 3.36
N TRP A 120 19.21 -0.60 4.34
CA TRP A 120 19.00 0.83 4.52
C TRP A 120 19.50 1.63 3.32
N LYS A 121 20.69 1.32 2.82
CA LYS A 121 21.23 1.91 1.58
C LYS A 121 20.36 1.60 0.37
N GLN A 122 19.97 0.35 0.21
CA GLN A 122 19.11 -0.08 -0.89
C GLN A 122 17.75 0.66 -0.88
N GLN A 123 17.16 0.88 0.30
CA GLN A 123 15.90 1.65 0.41
C GLN A 123 16.06 3.08 -0.12
N TYR A 124 17.17 3.75 0.17
CA TYR A 124 17.46 5.06 -0.42
C TYR A 124 17.58 5.00 -1.94
N GLU A 125 18.33 4.04 -2.48
CA GLU A 125 18.50 3.86 -3.93
C GLU A 125 17.15 3.64 -4.62
N LEU A 126 16.30 2.77 -4.06
CA LEU A 126 14.95 2.51 -4.57
C LEU A 126 14.06 3.76 -4.47
N ALA A 127 14.16 4.53 -3.39
CA ALA A 127 13.43 5.80 -3.24
C ALA A 127 13.88 6.83 -4.29
N ALA A 128 15.19 6.93 -4.57
CA ALA A 128 15.72 7.80 -5.60
C ALA A 128 15.24 7.41 -7.01
N VAL A 129 15.19 6.11 -7.33
CA VAL A 129 14.64 5.62 -8.59
C VAL A 129 13.15 5.94 -8.71
N ARG A 130 12.35 5.69 -7.66
CA ARG A 130 10.91 6.04 -7.65
C ARG A 130 10.70 7.54 -7.80
N HIS A 131 11.52 8.35 -7.16
CA HIS A 131 11.44 9.82 -7.26
C HIS A 131 11.80 10.30 -8.67
N ARG A 132 12.83 9.74 -9.32
CA ARG A 132 13.17 10.05 -10.72
C ARG A 132 11.96 9.81 -11.64
N PHE A 133 11.29 8.68 -11.48
CA PHE A 133 10.17 8.27 -12.34
C PHE A 133 8.79 8.59 -11.73
N ARG A 134 8.71 9.52 -10.76
CA ARG A 134 7.45 9.83 -10.06
C ARG A 134 6.31 10.29 -10.97
N ARG A 135 6.64 10.82 -12.15
CA ARG A 135 5.66 11.24 -13.15
C ARG A 135 5.09 10.07 -13.95
N ASN A 136 5.85 8.99 -14.10
CA ASN A 136 5.42 7.78 -14.81
C ASN A 136 4.41 6.97 -13.99
N ALA A 137 4.42 7.10 -12.66
CA ALA A 137 3.41 6.54 -11.80
C ALA A 137 2.13 7.40 -11.88
N TYR A 138 0.99 6.76 -12.17
CA TYR A 138 -0.28 7.48 -12.22
C TYR A 138 -0.68 7.99 -10.84
N VAL A 139 -1.08 9.26 -10.78
CA VAL A 139 -1.51 9.92 -9.51
C VAL A 139 -2.78 9.25 -8.97
N PHE A 140 -3.73 8.99 -9.86
CA PHE A 140 -4.93 8.19 -9.58
C PHE A 140 -4.87 6.90 -10.38
N ASN A 141 -5.40 5.82 -9.86
CA ASN A 141 -5.49 4.54 -10.56
C ASN A 141 -6.63 3.70 -9.97
N GLN A 142 -7.10 2.71 -10.73
CA GLN A 142 -8.26 1.89 -10.36
C GLN A 142 -7.97 0.72 -9.41
N MET A 143 -6.73 0.54 -8.96
CA MET A 143 -6.37 -0.59 -8.09
C MET A 143 -6.10 -0.17 -6.65
N GLN A 144 -5.28 0.86 -6.47
CA GLN A 144 -4.82 1.34 -5.17
C GLN A 144 -4.73 2.87 -5.16
N GLY A 145 -5.59 3.52 -5.94
CA GLY A 145 -5.60 4.97 -6.04
C GLY A 145 -6.02 5.64 -4.73
N VAL A 146 -5.49 6.83 -4.51
CA VAL A 146 -5.79 7.63 -3.31
C VAL A 146 -7.28 7.88 -3.12
N GLN A 147 -8.06 7.88 -4.21
CA GLN A 147 -9.52 8.09 -4.20
C GLN A 147 -10.28 6.98 -3.46
N SER A 148 -9.79 5.75 -3.48
CA SER A 148 -10.39 4.63 -2.72
C SER A 148 -9.63 4.34 -1.43
N PHE A 149 -8.33 4.58 -1.42
CA PHE A 149 -7.48 4.34 -0.25
C PHE A 149 -7.85 5.22 0.95
N LEU A 150 -8.01 6.55 0.78
CA LEU A 150 -8.24 7.45 1.90
C LEU A 150 -9.57 7.19 2.65
N PRO A 151 -10.72 7.00 1.99
CA PRO A 151 -11.94 6.60 2.69
C PRO A 151 -11.77 5.27 3.43
N THR A 152 -11.16 4.27 2.79
CA THR A 152 -10.91 2.95 3.39
C THR A 152 -9.99 3.06 4.61
N PHE A 153 -8.94 3.87 4.55
CA PHE A 153 -8.05 4.15 5.66
C PHE A 153 -8.79 4.80 6.83
N LEU A 154 -9.61 5.82 6.58
CA LEU A 154 -10.37 6.51 7.62
C LEU A 154 -11.36 5.57 8.32
N ILE A 155 -12.06 4.73 7.57
CA ILE A 155 -13.03 3.78 8.11
C ILE A 155 -12.33 2.70 8.96
N ASN A 156 -11.28 2.08 8.43
CA ASN A 156 -10.71 0.87 9.02
C ASN A 156 -9.61 1.14 10.06
N PHE A 157 -8.85 2.22 9.93
CA PHE A 157 -7.66 2.47 10.75
C PHE A 157 -7.81 3.66 11.71
N HIS A 158 -8.64 4.67 11.39
CA HIS A 158 -8.87 5.78 12.30
C HIS A 158 -9.84 5.39 13.42
N LYS A 159 -9.31 4.89 14.53
CA LYS A 159 -10.10 4.52 15.71
C LYS A 159 -10.57 5.76 16.45
N VAL A 160 -11.81 5.72 16.94
CA VAL A 160 -12.41 6.80 17.73
C VAL A 160 -12.78 6.26 19.11
N GLU A 161 -11.98 6.59 20.10
CA GLU A 161 -12.13 6.20 21.50
C GLU A 161 -12.44 7.40 22.41
N SER A 162 -12.29 8.61 21.86
CA SER A 162 -12.56 9.89 22.54
C SER A 162 -13.15 10.89 21.57
N GLU A 163 -13.72 11.96 22.11
CA GLU A 163 -14.18 13.11 21.28
C GLU A 163 -13.01 13.75 20.52
N ALA A 164 -11.82 13.81 21.12
CA ALA A 164 -10.63 14.33 20.45
C ALA A 164 -10.26 13.51 19.20
N ASP A 165 -10.40 12.18 19.26
CA ASP A 165 -10.19 11.31 18.08
C ASP A 165 -11.22 11.60 16.98
N PHE A 166 -12.48 11.84 17.37
CA PHE A 166 -13.52 12.22 16.41
C PHE A 166 -13.22 13.55 15.73
N GLN A 167 -12.77 14.55 16.49
CA GLN A 167 -12.35 15.85 15.93
C GLN A 167 -11.12 15.69 15.02
N ALA A 168 -10.17 14.83 15.37
CA ALA A 168 -9.04 14.49 14.51
C ALA A 168 -9.50 13.86 13.17
N TYR A 169 -10.53 13.02 13.20
CA TYR A 169 -11.13 12.49 11.97
C TYR A 169 -11.69 13.62 11.10
N LEU A 170 -12.45 14.57 11.67
CA LEU A 170 -12.98 15.71 10.94
C LEU A 170 -11.89 16.58 10.34
N SER A 171 -10.79 16.79 11.06
CA SER A 171 -9.60 17.50 10.57
C SER A 171 -9.00 16.81 9.35
N ARG A 172 -8.94 15.49 9.34
CA ARG A 172 -8.48 14.69 8.20
C ARG A 172 -9.40 14.81 6.98
N LEU A 173 -10.73 14.88 7.19
CA LEU A 173 -11.67 15.16 6.09
C LEU A 173 -11.42 16.54 5.47
N ALA A 174 -11.11 17.55 6.29
CA ALA A 174 -10.75 18.87 5.78
C ALA A 174 -9.41 18.86 5.02
N ALA A 175 -8.39 18.16 5.56
CA ALA A 175 -7.08 18.01 4.93
C ALA A 175 -7.15 17.25 3.59
N LEU A 176 -8.09 16.29 3.45
CA LEU A 176 -8.33 15.54 2.21
C LEU A 176 -8.58 16.47 1.03
N ARG A 177 -9.40 17.52 1.19
CA ARG A 177 -9.68 18.46 0.11
C ARG A 177 -8.44 19.12 -0.44
N LYS A 178 -7.53 19.59 0.44
CA LYS A 178 -6.26 20.19 0.05
C LYS A 178 -5.36 19.19 -0.67
N GLY A 179 -5.22 17.99 -0.09
CA GLY A 179 -4.42 16.92 -0.68
C GLY A 179 -4.90 16.52 -2.07
N PHE A 180 -6.22 16.37 -2.26
CA PHE A 180 -6.81 16.09 -3.58
C PHE A 180 -6.56 17.21 -4.59
N GLY A 181 -6.64 18.46 -4.18
CA GLY A 181 -6.32 19.59 -5.04
C GLY A 181 -4.87 19.52 -5.57
N THR A 182 -3.90 19.29 -4.68
CA THR A 182 -2.49 19.11 -5.04
C THR A 182 -2.28 17.93 -6.00
N LEU A 183 -2.91 16.79 -5.71
CA LEU A 183 -2.81 15.59 -6.56
C LEU A 183 -3.47 15.81 -7.92
N LEU A 184 -4.60 16.50 -7.96
CA LEU A 184 -5.34 16.78 -9.19
C LEU A 184 -4.56 17.73 -10.11
N GLU A 185 -3.93 18.77 -9.56
CA GLU A 185 -3.03 19.65 -10.32
C GLU A 185 -1.85 18.88 -10.91
N ARG A 186 -1.26 17.95 -10.13
CA ARG A 186 -0.20 17.06 -10.63
C ARG A 186 -0.72 16.15 -11.73
N ALA A 187 -1.89 15.55 -11.57
CA ALA A 187 -2.49 14.67 -12.58
C ALA A 187 -2.76 15.40 -13.90
N ARG A 188 -3.25 16.63 -13.84
CA ARG A 188 -3.46 17.49 -15.02
C ARG A 188 -2.15 17.75 -15.76
N ARG A 189 -1.14 18.25 -15.06
CA ARG A 189 0.19 18.51 -15.65
C ARG A 189 0.80 17.24 -16.26
N ASN A 190 0.71 16.11 -15.55
CA ASN A 190 1.22 14.84 -16.05
C ASN A 190 0.49 14.40 -17.33
N ALA A 191 -0.84 14.52 -17.38
CA ALA A 191 -1.62 14.16 -18.56
C ALA A 191 -1.29 15.06 -19.78
N GLU A 192 -1.11 16.37 -19.57
CA GLU A 192 -0.67 17.33 -20.61
C GLU A 192 0.72 16.98 -21.15
N ASP A 193 1.62 16.51 -20.32
CA ASP A 193 2.99 16.14 -20.66
C ASP A 193 3.13 14.67 -21.19
N GLY A 194 2.02 13.98 -21.40
CA GLY A 194 1.99 12.63 -22.00
C GLY A 194 1.98 11.47 -21.01
N TYR A 195 1.92 11.73 -19.69
CA TYR A 195 1.77 10.69 -18.66
C TYR A 195 0.29 10.46 -18.34
N ARG A 196 -0.49 10.09 -19.34
CA ARG A 196 -1.95 9.89 -19.24
C ARG A 196 -2.27 8.43 -18.96
N MET A 197 -3.26 8.20 -18.07
CA MET A 197 -3.81 6.88 -17.81
C MET A 197 -4.50 6.30 -19.06
N PRO A 198 -4.53 4.97 -19.21
CA PRO A 198 -5.38 4.33 -20.24
C PRO A 198 -6.87 4.46 -19.87
N ARG A 199 -7.74 4.32 -20.86
CA ARG A 199 -9.21 4.46 -20.72
C ARG A 199 -9.77 3.64 -19.57
N PHE A 200 -9.44 2.36 -19.48
CA PHE A 200 -9.96 1.48 -18.42
C PHE A 200 -9.61 1.97 -17.00
N ALA A 201 -8.46 2.64 -16.84
CA ALA A 201 -8.06 3.19 -15.54
C ALA A 201 -8.88 4.43 -15.18
N TYR A 202 -9.18 5.32 -16.14
CA TYR A 202 -10.13 6.43 -15.93
C TYR A 202 -11.51 5.93 -15.56
N GLU A 203 -12.04 4.94 -16.28
CA GLU A 203 -13.35 4.35 -16.00
C GLU A 203 -13.42 3.76 -14.59
N GLY A 204 -12.37 3.06 -14.15
CA GLY A 204 -12.26 2.55 -12.79
C GLY A 204 -12.19 3.65 -11.73
N VAL A 205 -11.33 4.67 -11.93
CA VAL A 205 -11.24 5.84 -11.03
C VAL A 205 -12.60 6.56 -10.93
N LEU A 206 -13.29 6.74 -12.07
CA LEU A 206 -14.62 7.36 -12.08
C LEU A 206 -15.65 6.54 -11.31
N ALA A 207 -15.66 5.22 -11.49
CA ALA A 207 -16.57 4.33 -10.77
C ALA A 207 -16.34 4.41 -9.24
N GLU A 208 -15.08 4.33 -8.80
CA GLU A 208 -14.71 4.43 -7.39
C GLU A 208 -15.02 5.82 -6.81
N ALA A 209 -14.65 6.88 -7.51
CA ALA A 209 -14.89 8.24 -7.04
C ALA A 209 -16.38 8.55 -6.89
N ARG A 210 -17.22 8.10 -7.83
CA ARG A 210 -18.66 8.23 -7.75
C ARG A 210 -19.25 7.44 -6.59
N ALA A 211 -18.75 6.22 -6.33
CA ALA A 211 -19.22 5.39 -5.22
C ALA A 211 -18.96 6.04 -3.86
N VAL A 212 -17.85 6.76 -3.68
CA VAL A 212 -17.53 7.45 -2.42
C VAL A 212 -18.52 8.56 -2.10
N VAL A 213 -19.01 9.27 -3.12
CA VAL A 213 -19.96 10.40 -2.96
C VAL A 213 -21.40 10.05 -3.39
N SER A 214 -21.75 8.77 -3.33
CA SER A 214 -23.12 8.28 -3.51
C SER A 214 -23.75 7.96 -2.17
N GLY A 215 -25.05 8.24 -2.05
CA GLY A 215 -25.83 8.06 -0.82
C GLY A 215 -25.75 9.25 0.13
N ALA A 216 -26.49 9.17 1.25
CA ALA A 216 -26.49 10.24 2.25
C ALA A 216 -25.06 10.44 2.84
N PRO A 217 -24.64 11.68 3.11
CA PRO A 217 -25.38 12.91 2.97
C PRO A 217 -25.24 13.58 1.60
N PHE A 218 -24.64 12.93 0.59
CA PHE A 218 -24.32 13.50 -0.72
C PHE A 218 -25.51 13.55 -1.66
N ASP A 219 -26.44 12.61 -1.51
CA ASP A 219 -27.72 12.50 -2.21
C ASP A 219 -28.80 11.87 -1.31
N GLU A 220 -29.99 11.56 -1.87
CA GLU A 220 -31.13 10.98 -1.13
C GLU A 220 -31.09 9.44 -1.01
N GLY A 221 -29.95 8.81 -1.39
CA GLY A 221 -29.76 7.36 -1.29
C GLY A 221 -29.52 6.85 0.15
N PRO A 222 -29.26 5.56 0.30
CA PRO A 222 -28.81 4.98 1.58
C PRO A 222 -27.52 5.65 2.05
N ASP A 223 -27.18 5.50 3.33
CA ASP A 223 -25.97 6.08 3.91
C ASP A 223 -24.72 5.67 3.13
N SER A 224 -23.90 6.65 2.77
CA SER A 224 -22.55 6.39 2.23
C SER A 224 -21.66 5.71 3.28
N ALA A 225 -20.64 4.98 2.84
CA ALA A 225 -19.77 4.25 3.76
C ALA A 225 -19.09 5.16 4.81
N LEU A 226 -18.64 6.36 4.40
CA LEU A 226 -18.05 7.34 5.32
C LEU A 226 -19.08 7.88 6.32
N TRP A 227 -20.29 8.14 5.86
CA TRP A 227 -21.35 8.64 6.72
C TRP A 227 -21.80 7.59 7.75
N ALA A 228 -22.02 6.36 7.32
CA ALA A 228 -22.36 5.24 8.20
C ALA A 228 -21.27 5.00 9.27
N ASP A 229 -20.00 5.06 8.88
CA ASP A 229 -18.88 4.93 9.81
C ASP A 229 -18.84 6.05 10.86
N LEU A 230 -18.98 7.31 10.43
CA LEU A 230 -18.96 8.46 11.34
C LEU A 230 -20.14 8.43 12.32
N GLN A 231 -21.34 8.05 11.86
CA GLN A 231 -22.48 7.84 12.76
C GLN A 231 -22.19 6.74 13.79
N ALA A 232 -21.71 5.59 13.33
CA ALA A 232 -21.40 4.47 14.21
C ALA A 232 -20.31 4.82 15.25
N LYS A 233 -19.31 5.60 14.86
CA LYS A 233 -18.25 6.08 15.78
C LYS A 233 -18.80 7.06 16.81
N ALA A 234 -19.67 8.02 16.43
CA ALA A 234 -20.31 8.93 17.36
C ALA A 234 -21.25 8.19 18.35
N ASP A 235 -22.04 7.25 17.85
CA ASP A 235 -22.91 6.40 18.68
C ASP A 235 -22.09 5.49 19.62
N GLY A 236 -20.93 5.03 19.16
CA GLY A 236 -20.00 4.26 19.96
C GLY A 236 -19.48 5.02 21.17
N LEU A 237 -19.13 6.30 21.01
CA LEU A 237 -18.73 7.16 22.13
C LEU A 237 -19.85 7.36 23.15
N ALA A 238 -21.09 7.59 22.67
CA ALA A 238 -22.25 7.73 23.56
C ALA A 238 -22.55 6.42 24.31
N LYS A 239 -22.52 5.29 23.62
CA LYS A 239 -22.72 3.96 24.20
C LYS A 239 -21.66 3.61 25.26
N ALA A 240 -20.42 4.05 25.03
CA ALA A 240 -19.32 3.89 25.99
C ALA A 240 -19.41 4.86 27.20
N GLY A 241 -20.36 5.81 27.18
CA GLY A 241 -20.50 6.83 28.21
C GLY A 241 -19.41 7.90 28.17
N THR A 242 -18.63 7.98 27.09
CA THR A 242 -17.58 9.00 26.90
C THR A 242 -18.17 10.38 26.64
N ILE A 243 -19.33 10.42 25.97
CA ILE A 243 -20.13 11.63 25.70
C ILE A 243 -21.61 11.32 25.96
N ASP A 244 -22.45 12.33 26.08
CA ASP A 244 -23.90 12.16 26.12
C ASP A 244 -24.52 12.07 24.69
N ALA A 245 -25.79 11.69 24.61
CA ALA A 245 -26.50 11.54 23.36
C ALA A 245 -26.65 12.86 22.59
N ALA A 246 -26.82 13.98 23.27
CA ALA A 246 -26.92 15.30 22.63
C ALA A 246 -25.59 15.71 21.99
N ARG A 247 -24.47 15.36 22.63
CA ARG A 247 -23.14 15.58 22.07
C ARG A 247 -22.89 14.69 20.85
N ALA A 248 -23.34 13.42 20.89
CA ALA A 248 -23.24 12.53 19.73
C ALA A 248 -23.98 13.09 18.50
N GLU A 249 -25.18 13.62 18.67
CA GLU A 249 -25.91 14.27 17.58
C GLU A 249 -25.19 15.53 17.06
N THR A 250 -24.57 16.29 17.95
CA THR A 250 -23.73 17.43 17.53
C THR A 250 -22.53 16.98 16.67
N LEU A 251 -21.85 15.91 17.09
CA LEU A 251 -20.72 15.34 16.33
C LEU A 251 -21.17 14.80 14.95
N LYS A 252 -22.33 14.15 14.87
CA LYS A 252 -22.90 13.72 13.59
C LYS A 252 -23.21 14.92 12.68
N SER A 253 -23.76 16.01 13.23
CA SER A 253 -24.00 17.23 12.45
C SER A 253 -22.70 17.79 11.87
N GLN A 254 -21.66 17.91 12.69
CA GLN A 254 -20.32 18.34 12.27
C GLN A 254 -19.74 17.42 11.19
N ALA A 255 -19.89 16.10 11.35
CA ALA A 255 -19.43 15.14 10.37
C ALA A 255 -20.12 15.28 9.02
N ARG A 256 -21.46 15.45 9.04
CA ARG A 256 -22.23 15.73 7.84
C ARG A 256 -21.76 16.98 7.12
N GLU A 257 -21.56 18.07 7.87
CA GLU A 257 -21.04 19.32 7.33
C GLU A 257 -19.64 19.14 6.71
N ALA A 258 -18.74 18.42 7.39
CA ALA A 258 -17.39 18.14 6.91
C ALA A 258 -17.39 17.32 5.61
N LEU A 259 -18.25 16.29 5.51
CA LEU A 259 -18.41 15.49 4.28
C LEU A 259 -18.88 16.37 3.11
N LEU A 260 -19.89 17.23 3.33
CA LEU A 260 -20.43 18.09 2.29
C LEU A 260 -19.45 19.24 1.91
N ALA A 261 -18.72 19.79 2.88
CA ALA A 261 -17.83 20.92 2.66
C ALA A 261 -16.46 20.53 2.06
N HIS A 262 -15.98 19.32 2.35
CA HIS A 262 -14.61 18.90 2.01
C HIS A 262 -14.57 17.69 1.08
N VAL A 263 -15.28 16.61 1.40
CA VAL A 263 -15.22 15.37 0.61
C VAL A 263 -15.96 15.52 -0.70
N ALA A 264 -17.21 15.99 -0.66
CA ALA A 264 -18.04 16.14 -1.87
C ALA A 264 -17.35 17.01 -2.95
N PRO A 265 -16.82 18.21 -2.67
CA PRO A 265 -16.18 19.00 -3.72
C PRO A 265 -14.88 18.39 -4.21
N ALA A 266 -14.05 17.76 -3.35
CA ALA A 266 -12.83 17.11 -3.78
C ALA A 266 -13.09 15.99 -4.80
N TYR A 267 -14.06 15.14 -4.53
CA TYR A 267 -14.42 14.05 -5.45
C TYR A 267 -15.14 14.55 -6.71
N ARG A 268 -15.98 15.57 -6.61
CA ARG A 268 -16.63 16.17 -7.79
C ARG A 268 -15.61 16.81 -8.73
N GLU A 269 -14.58 17.46 -8.21
CA GLU A 269 -13.48 18.03 -9.00
C GLU A 269 -12.66 16.93 -9.69
N LEU A 270 -12.37 15.82 -8.99
CA LEU A 270 -11.73 14.63 -9.57
C LEU A 270 -12.59 14.01 -10.70
N ILE A 271 -13.88 13.80 -10.44
CA ILE A 271 -14.82 13.24 -11.42
C ILE A 271 -14.87 14.13 -12.67
N ALA A 272 -15.06 15.42 -12.50
CA ALA A 272 -15.16 16.36 -13.61
C ALA A 272 -13.88 16.39 -14.47
N TRP A 273 -12.70 16.36 -13.83
CA TRP A 273 -11.44 16.25 -14.55
C TRP A 273 -11.31 14.93 -15.29
N ALA A 274 -11.58 13.81 -14.62
CA ALA A 274 -11.42 12.49 -15.20
C ALA A 274 -12.37 12.28 -16.39
N GLU A 275 -13.63 12.77 -16.31
CA GLU A 275 -14.59 12.75 -17.41
C GLU A 275 -14.09 13.60 -18.61
N ALA A 276 -13.56 14.78 -18.34
CA ALA A 276 -13.07 15.67 -19.40
C ALA A 276 -11.82 15.14 -20.08
N ASP A 277 -10.91 14.47 -19.35
CA ASP A 277 -9.66 13.96 -19.92
C ASP A 277 -9.80 12.53 -20.50
N LEU A 278 -10.82 11.77 -20.12
CA LEU A 278 -11.11 10.42 -20.61
C LEU A 278 -11.16 10.33 -22.14
N VAL A 279 -11.65 11.38 -22.80
CA VAL A 279 -11.75 11.42 -24.28
C VAL A 279 -10.40 11.38 -24.98
N ASN A 280 -9.32 11.76 -24.26
CA ASN A 280 -7.94 11.76 -24.74
C ASN A 280 -7.20 10.45 -24.39
N ALA A 281 -7.84 9.54 -23.66
CA ALA A 281 -7.21 8.31 -23.18
C ALA A 281 -7.15 7.23 -24.25
N GLN A 282 -6.06 6.46 -24.27
CA GLN A 282 -5.90 5.33 -25.20
C GLN A 282 -6.79 4.15 -24.78
N GLU A 283 -7.49 3.54 -25.73
CA GLU A 283 -8.38 2.37 -25.49
C GLU A 283 -7.59 1.10 -25.18
N ASN A 284 -6.59 0.81 -26.00
CA ASN A 284 -5.76 -0.39 -25.89
C ASN A 284 -4.28 -0.01 -25.81
N PRO A 285 -3.80 0.39 -24.64
CA PRO A 285 -2.40 0.78 -24.51
C PRO A 285 -1.49 -0.44 -24.62
N ALA A 286 -0.41 -0.29 -25.39
CA ALA A 286 0.65 -1.30 -25.48
C ALA A 286 1.53 -1.38 -24.21
N GLY A 287 1.13 -0.74 -23.12
CA GLY A 287 1.85 -0.65 -21.86
C GLY A 287 2.73 0.59 -21.74
N VAL A 288 3.08 0.94 -20.50
CA VAL A 288 3.80 2.17 -20.15
C VAL A 288 5.14 2.32 -20.89
N GLY A 289 5.81 1.20 -21.19
CA GLY A 289 7.10 1.19 -21.87
C GLY A 289 7.10 1.82 -23.28
N SER A 290 5.93 1.88 -23.93
CA SER A 290 5.76 2.44 -25.28
C SER A 290 4.82 3.64 -25.32
N THR A 291 4.07 3.91 -24.27
CA THR A 291 3.01 4.93 -24.27
C THR A 291 3.34 6.17 -23.46
N GLN A 292 4.37 6.13 -22.62
CA GLN A 292 4.78 7.27 -21.80
C GLN A 292 6.16 7.80 -22.18
N PRO A 293 6.45 9.07 -21.95
CA PRO A 293 7.81 9.60 -21.99
C PRO A 293 8.72 8.80 -21.07
N GLU A 294 9.94 8.49 -21.51
CA GLU A 294 10.90 7.62 -20.77
C GLU A 294 10.33 6.26 -20.32
N GLY A 295 9.21 5.81 -20.93
CA GLY A 295 8.44 4.64 -20.49
C GLY A 295 9.27 3.35 -20.51
N ALA A 296 10.15 3.16 -21.50
CA ALA A 296 11.02 1.98 -21.57
C ALA A 296 12.04 1.94 -20.42
N GLU A 297 12.59 3.09 -20.02
CA GLU A 297 13.50 3.18 -18.87
C GLU A 297 12.74 2.97 -17.56
N TYR A 298 11.57 3.60 -17.43
CA TYR A 298 10.66 3.39 -16.30
C TYR A 298 10.31 1.91 -16.14
N TYR A 299 9.92 1.24 -17.22
CA TYR A 299 9.55 -0.18 -17.18
C TYR A 299 10.71 -1.05 -16.67
N ARG A 300 11.95 -0.84 -17.19
CA ARG A 300 13.12 -1.57 -16.71
C ARG A 300 13.43 -1.28 -15.24
N ALA A 301 13.30 -0.02 -14.82
CA ALA A 301 13.50 0.37 -13.43
C ALA A 301 12.48 -0.32 -12.50
N MET A 302 11.21 -0.42 -12.92
CA MET A 302 10.17 -1.13 -12.16
C MET A 302 10.41 -2.64 -12.14
N LEU A 303 10.86 -3.26 -13.23
CA LEU A 303 11.24 -4.67 -13.22
C LEU A 303 12.34 -4.94 -12.19
N ARG A 304 13.43 -4.16 -12.22
CA ARG A 304 14.51 -4.29 -11.23
C ARG A 304 14.00 -4.13 -9.79
N LEU A 305 13.12 -3.16 -9.57
CA LEU A 305 12.53 -2.86 -8.26
C LEU A 305 11.67 -4.02 -7.73
N HIS A 306 10.95 -4.71 -8.62
CA HIS A 306 10.04 -5.80 -8.23
C HIS A 306 10.69 -7.18 -8.23
N THR A 307 11.74 -7.39 -9.03
CA THR A 307 12.40 -8.70 -9.14
C THR A 307 13.72 -8.78 -8.35
N SER A 308 14.26 -7.62 -7.93
CA SER A 308 15.61 -7.50 -7.33
C SER A 308 16.72 -8.10 -8.22
N THR A 309 16.50 -8.09 -9.55
CA THR A 309 17.44 -8.62 -10.55
C THR A 309 17.68 -7.60 -11.65
N ASP A 310 18.75 -7.80 -12.43
CA ASP A 310 19.08 -7.00 -13.63
C ASP A 310 18.58 -7.67 -14.92
N LEU A 311 17.63 -8.62 -14.83
CA LEU A 311 17.06 -9.28 -15.99
C LEU A 311 16.29 -8.29 -16.87
N ASP A 312 16.49 -8.39 -18.18
CA ASP A 312 15.72 -7.60 -19.14
C ASP A 312 14.33 -8.21 -19.40
N PRO A 313 13.37 -7.44 -19.97
CA PRO A 313 12.01 -7.90 -20.21
C PRO A 313 11.93 -9.18 -21.05
N ALA A 314 12.81 -9.35 -22.06
CA ALA A 314 12.81 -10.53 -22.93
C ALA A 314 13.33 -11.77 -22.19
N GLN A 315 14.31 -11.60 -21.30
CA GLN A 315 14.79 -12.68 -20.45
C GLN A 315 13.69 -13.15 -19.50
N ILE A 316 13.00 -12.21 -18.81
CA ILE A 316 11.90 -12.54 -17.90
C ILE A 316 10.76 -13.25 -18.65
N HIS A 317 10.39 -12.75 -19.82
CA HIS A 317 9.35 -13.40 -20.66
C HIS A 317 9.73 -14.83 -21.05
N ARG A 318 10.98 -15.07 -21.47
CA ARG A 318 11.48 -16.39 -21.81
C ARG A 318 11.45 -17.34 -20.62
N ILE A 319 11.93 -16.90 -19.45
CA ILE A 319 11.85 -17.67 -18.19
C ILE A 319 10.39 -18.05 -17.91
N GLY A 320 9.45 -17.10 -18.08
CA GLY A 320 8.03 -17.37 -17.88
C GLY A 320 7.48 -18.45 -18.84
N LEU A 321 7.86 -18.42 -20.09
CA LEU A 321 7.46 -19.45 -21.08
C LEU A 321 8.04 -20.84 -20.71
N GLU A 322 9.32 -20.90 -20.37
CA GLU A 322 10.01 -22.14 -19.97
C GLU A 322 9.38 -22.74 -18.70
N GLU A 323 9.03 -21.90 -17.70
CA GLU A 323 8.36 -22.33 -16.48
C GLU A 323 6.93 -22.83 -16.72
N VAL A 324 6.16 -22.14 -17.58
CA VAL A 324 4.82 -22.62 -17.97
C VAL A 324 4.91 -24.01 -18.62
N GLU A 325 5.87 -24.20 -19.51
CA GLU A 325 6.09 -25.50 -20.16
C GLU A 325 6.51 -26.58 -19.15
N ARG A 326 7.41 -26.23 -18.21
CA ARG A 326 7.81 -27.14 -17.13
C ARG A 326 6.62 -27.55 -16.27
N ILE A 327 5.81 -26.58 -15.83
CA ILE A 327 4.62 -26.82 -15.00
C ILE A 327 3.59 -27.68 -15.75
N HIS A 328 3.35 -27.43 -17.03
CA HIS A 328 2.44 -28.25 -17.84
C HIS A 328 2.92 -29.71 -17.92
N ARG A 329 4.23 -29.96 -18.10
CA ARG A 329 4.78 -31.34 -18.05
C ARG A 329 4.53 -32.01 -16.72
N GLU A 330 4.72 -31.31 -15.61
CA GLU A 330 4.46 -31.86 -14.27
C GLU A 330 2.98 -32.13 -14.02
N MET A 331 2.09 -31.25 -14.51
CA MET A 331 0.65 -31.45 -14.44
C MET A 331 0.22 -32.70 -15.23
N HIS A 332 0.74 -32.90 -16.43
CA HIS A 332 0.49 -34.12 -17.19
C HIS A 332 0.97 -35.40 -16.44
N ALA A 333 2.14 -35.34 -15.83
CA ALA A 333 2.62 -36.46 -15.01
C ALA A 333 1.72 -36.72 -13.76
N VAL A 334 1.08 -35.69 -13.21
CA VAL A 334 0.05 -35.85 -12.16
C VAL A 334 -1.20 -36.53 -12.74
N MET A 335 -1.69 -36.07 -13.91
CA MET A 335 -2.86 -36.69 -14.57
C MET A 335 -2.65 -38.17 -14.82
N GLU A 336 -1.48 -38.57 -15.34
CA GLU A 336 -1.10 -39.97 -15.55
C GLU A 336 -1.12 -40.76 -14.24
N ARG A 337 -0.52 -40.22 -13.16
CA ARG A 337 -0.48 -40.88 -11.84
C ARG A 337 -1.86 -41.13 -11.22
N VAL A 338 -2.81 -40.23 -11.47
CA VAL A 338 -4.19 -40.35 -10.96
C VAL A 338 -5.13 -41.05 -11.93
N GLY A 339 -4.62 -41.49 -13.10
CA GLY A 339 -5.40 -42.17 -14.12
C GLY A 339 -6.47 -41.31 -14.79
N PHE A 340 -6.23 -39.98 -14.89
CA PHE A 340 -7.16 -39.07 -15.56
C PHE A 340 -6.89 -39.06 -17.06
N GLU A 341 -7.91 -39.43 -17.87
CA GLU A 341 -7.87 -39.35 -19.31
C GLU A 341 -8.58 -38.08 -19.81
N GLY A 342 -7.91 -37.28 -20.64
CA GLY A 342 -8.42 -36.06 -21.21
C GLY A 342 -7.35 -34.96 -21.35
N SER A 343 -7.77 -33.76 -21.74
CA SER A 343 -6.90 -32.59 -21.82
C SER A 343 -6.64 -31.99 -20.43
N LEU A 344 -5.64 -31.10 -20.35
CA LEU A 344 -5.36 -30.33 -19.13
C LEU A 344 -6.56 -29.46 -18.72
N GLN A 345 -7.30 -28.91 -19.71
CA GLN A 345 -8.53 -28.16 -19.47
C GLN A 345 -9.64 -29.06 -18.86
N ASP A 346 -9.78 -30.27 -19.34
CA ASP A 346 -10.74 -31.24 -18.77
C ASP A 346 -10.36 -31.60 -17.34
N PHE A 347 -9.06 -31.72 -17.06
CA PHE A 347 -8.57 -31.97 -15.71
C PHE A 347 -8.87 -30.79 -14.77
N PHE A 348 -8.67 -29.55 -15.20
CA PHE A 348 -9.06 -28.39 -14.41
C PHE A 348 -10.56 -28.31 -14.16
N ALA A 349 -11.37 -28.61 -15.19
CA ALA A 349 -12.83 -28.66 -15.05
C ALA A 349 -13.25 -29.73 -14.04
N TYR A 350 -12.63 -30.91 -14.08
CA TYR A 350 -12.85 -32.01 -13.14
C TYR A 350 -12.50 -31.59 -11.70
N ILE A 351 -11.31 -31.05 -11.45
CA ILE A 351 -10.91 -30.58 -10.12
C ILE A 351 -11.84 -29.45 -9.63
N ALA A 352 -12.27 -28.58 -10.53
CA ALA A 352 -13.15 -27.47 -10.20
C ALA A 352 -14.60 -27.88 -9.90
N SER A 353 -15.08 -29.01 -10.42
CA SER A 353 -16.49 -29.43 -10.33
C SER A 353 -16.75 -30.61 -9.41
N ASP A 354 -15.80 -31.52 -9.24
CA ASP A 354 -15.99 -32.72 -8.43
C ASP A 354 -16.04 -32.37 -6.92
N PRO A 355 -17.15 -32.73 -6.22
CA PRO A 355 -17.32 -32.44 -4.80
C PRO A 355 -16.22 -32.96 -3.88
N LYS A 356 -15.48 -34.04 -4.28
CA LYS A 356 -14.40 -34.58 -3.48
C LYS A 356 -13.21 -33.64 -3.25
N PHE A 357 -13.08 -32.58 -4.08
CA PHE A 357 -12.03 -31.56 -3.94
C PHE A 357 -12.50 -30.31 -3.19
N ARG A 358 -13.75 -30.31 -2.69
CA ARG A 358 -14.34 -29.15 -2.04
C ARG A 358 -14.96 -29.53 -0.72
N PHE A 359 -14.77 -28.67 0.27
CA PHE A 359 -15.57 -28.72 1.48
C PHE A 359 -16.82 -27.85 1.29
N PRO A 360 -17.97 -28.24 1.87
CA PRO A 360 -19.16 -27.41 1.87
C PRO A 360 -18.90 -26.05 2.51
N ASP A 361 -19.52 -24.97 1.97
CA ASP A 361 -19.46 -23.65 2.60
C ASP A 361 -20.43 -23.55 3.79
N THR A 362 -20.20 -24.37 4.79
CA THR A 362 -20.91 -24.45 6.08
C THR A 362 -19.87 -24.42 7.21
N ASP A 363 -20.33 -24.24 8.45
CA ASP A 363 -19.44 -24.27 9.61
C ASP A 363 -18.82 -25.66 9.80
N GLU A 364 -19.59 -26.73 9.53
CA GLU A 364 -19.09 -28.12 9.55
C GLU A 364 -18.06 -28.36 8.44
N GLY A 365 -18.29 -27.80 7.23
CA GLY A 365 -17.32 -27.89 6.13
C GLY A 365 -16.02 -27.15 6.42
N ARG A 366 -16.11 -25.97 7.04
CA ARG A 366 -14.93 -25.24 7.52
C ARG A 366 -14.18 -26.00 8.61
N GLN A 367 -14.90 -26.62 9.55
CA GLN A 367 -14.31 -27.44 10.60
C GLN A 367 -13.66 -28.72 10.05
N ALA A 368 -14.23 -29.34 9.02
CA ALA A 368 -13.67 -30.52 8.37
C ALA A 368 -12.39 -30.24 7.55
N TYR A 369 -12.20 -28.97 7.12
CA TYR A 369 -10.99 -28.55 6.43
C TYR A 369 -9.79 -28.37 7.38
N ILE A 370 -10.03 -28.00 8.65
CA ILE A 370 -9.00 -27.79 9.69
C ILE A 370 -8.55 -29.14 10.25
#